data_d6169bfed91522ef2bdc09dd5a5a9008
#
_entry.id   d6169bfed91522ef2bdc09dd5a5a9008
#
_cell.length_a   1.000
_cell.length_b   1.000
_cell.length_c   1.000
_cell.angle_alpha   90.00
_cell.angle_beta   90.00
_cell.angle_gamma   90.00
#
_symmetry.space_group_name_H-M   'P 1'
#
loop_
_entity.id
_entity.type
_entity.pdbx_description
1 polymer ?
#
loop_
_entity_poly.entity_id
_entity_poly.type
_entity_poly.pdbx_seq_one_letter_code
_entity_poly.pdbx_strand_id
1 'polypeptide(L)'
;MMTLKDYLHSFNITLEAFSREVDIPYTTLTKYVYGQRIPTLTYMKKINKITNGAVSANDFYSTVSSEDWEWRVTYERDFSKATDDAKKILGDMDIHPLAVSVVVEMVSQMGFDGVSQFKNFINALQVSDYQKAAQEMLASKWGKQTPKIAETLANKMRSAS
;
A
#
# COMPACT_ATOMS: atom_id res chain seq x y z
N MET A 1 16.79 16.69 16.10
CA MET A 1 16.08 15.55 15.48
C MET A 1 16.18 14.40 16.47
N MET A 2 15.05 13.86 16.92
CA MET A 2 15.02 12.82 17.96
C MET A 2 14.42 11.55 17.36
N THR A 3 15.24 10.49 17.25
CA THR A 3 14.71 9.21 16.77
C THR A 3 13.78 8.56 17.80
N LEU A 4 12.93 7.65 17.38
CA LEU A 4 12.07 6.90 18.32
C LEU A 4 12.89 6.13 19.35
N LYS A 5 14.05 5.61 18.95
CA LYS A 5 15.00 4.94 19.86
C LYS A 5 15.53 5.90 20.93
N ASP A 6 15.94 7.10 20.53
CA ASP A 6 16.47 8.13 21.45
C ASP A 6 15.38 8.58 22.43
N TYR A 7 14.15 8.76 21.94
CA TYR A 7 12.99 9.10 22.77
C TYR A 7 12.76 8.06 23.87
N LEU A 8 12.65 6.80 23.50
CA LEU A 8 12.42 5.71 24.46
C LEU A 8 13.53 5.63 25.50
N HIS A 9 14.79 5.78 25.07
CA HIS A 9 15.95 5.78 25.96
C HIS A 9 15.95 6.99 26.91
N SER A 10 15.70 8.20 26.37
CA SER A 10 15.72 9.45 27.15
C SER A 10 14.66 9.50 28.26
N PHE A 11 13.51 8.89 28.01
CA PHE A 11 12.40 8.83 28.97
C PHE A 11 12.32 7.52 29.74
N ASN A 12 13.32 6.63 29.58
CA ASN A 12 13.39 5.31 30.22
C ASN A 12 12.11 4.47 30.00
N ILE A 13 11.55 4.55 28.82
CA ILE A 13 10.33 3.83 28.43
C ILE A 13 10.73 2.52 27.74
N THR A 14 10.20 1.39 28.22
CA THR A 14 10.42 0.11 27.54
C THR A 14 9.62 0.02 26.26
N LEU A 15 10.14 -0.71 25.28
CA LEU A 15 9.48 -0.91 23.98
C LEU A 15 8.11 -1.59 24.14
N GLU A 16 7.97 -2.48 25.14
CA GLU A 16 6.71 -3.14 25.46
C GLU A 16 5.66 -2.17 26.02
N ALA A 17 6.07 -1.29 26.95
CA ALA A 17 5.18 -0.28 27.51
C ALA A 17 4.70 0.68 26.42
N PHE A 18 5.62 1.17 25.59
CA PHE A 18 5.29 2.07 24.50
C PHE A 18 4.40 1.40 23.43
N SER A 19 4.63 0.12 23.13
CA SER A 19 3.79 -0.68 22.20
C SER A 19 2.32 -0.70 22.63
N ARG A 20 2.06 -0.86 23.93
CA ARG A 20 0.70 -0.84 24.49
C ARG A 20 0.08 0.55 24.43
N GLU A 21 0.86 1.58 24.73
CA GLU A 21 0.39 2.96 24.77
C GLU A 21 0.04 3.51 23.38
N VAL A 22 0.87 3.18 22.37
CA VAL A 22 0.66 3.64 20.99
C VAL A 22 -0.26 2.73 20.19
N ASP A 23 -0.65 1.58 20.77
CA ASP A 23 -1.47 0.57 20.10
C ASP A 23 -0.85 0.13 18.74
N ILE A 24 0.42 -0.25 18.81
CA ILE A 24 1.18 -0.84 17.68
C ILE A 24 1.80 -2.15 18.17
N PRO A 25 1.62 -3.27 17.45
CA PRO A 25 2.21 -4.54 17.84
C PRO A 25 3.72 -4.44 18.10
N TYR A 26 4.20 -5.05 19.18
CA TYR A 26 5.60 -5.03 19.61
C TYR A 26 6.57 -5.38 18.45
N THR A 27 6.28 -6.45 17.71
CA THR A 27 7.10 -6.89 16.57
C THR A 27 7.16 -5.88 15.42
N THR A 28 6.10 -5.10 15.24
CA THR A 28 6.04 -4.03 14.26
C THR A 28 6.81 -2.80 14.73
N LEU A 29 6.60 -2.42 15.99
CA LEU A 29 7.29 -1.28 16.61
C LEU A 29 8.81 -1.50 16.68
N THR A 30 9.26 -2.71 16.98
CA THR A 30 10.68 -3.10 16.95
C THR A 30 11.33 -2.75 15.61
N LYS A 31 10.66 -3.07 14.50
CA LYS A 31 11.17 -2.76 13.14
C LYS A 31 11.31 -1.25 12.91
N TYR A 32 10.43 -0.45 13.49
CA TYR A 32 10.50 1.01 13.38
C TYR A 32 11.64 1.60 14.20
N VAL A 33 11.83 1.11 15.44
CA VAL A 33 12.90 1.57 16.33
C VAL A 33 14.29 1.27 15.78
N TYR A 34 14.44 0.12 15.12
CA TYR A 34 15.74 -0.28 14.53
C TYR A 34 15.88 0.10 13.04
N GLY A 35 15.01 0.92 12.50
CA GLY A 35 15.10 1.41 11.12
C GLY A 35 14.91 0.35 10.03
N GLN A 36 14.41 -0.84 10.40
CA GLN A 36 14.17 -1.94 9.47
C GLN A 36 12.92 -1.71 8.60
N ARG A 37 12.05 -0.82 9.04
CA ARG A 37 10.83 -0.44 8.33
C ARG A 37 10.40 0.95 8.73
N ILE A 38 9.88 1.73 7.77
CA ILE A 38 9.25 3.02 8.06
C ILE A 38 7.77 2.79 8.42
N PRO A 39 7.26 3.47 9.45
CA PRO A 39 5.83 3.40 9.80
C PRO A 39 4.94 3.91 8.67
N THR A 40 3.71 3.40 8.61
CA THR A 40 2.66 4.00 7.81
C THR A 40 2.26 5.38 8.38
N LEU A 41 1.65 6.23 7.55
CA LEU A 41 1.19 7.54 7.99
C LEU A 41 0.30 7.47 9.25
N THR A 42 -0.54 6.44 9.35
CA THR A 42 -1.40 6.21 10.52
C THR A 42 -0.57 5.97 11.78
N TYR A 43 0.46 5.14 11.69
CA TYR A 43 1.33 4.87 12.83
C TYR A 43 2.25 6.04 13.16
N MET A 44 2.74 6.78 12.15
CA MET A 44 3.48 8.03 12.37
C MET A 44 2.65 9.05 13.16
N LYS A 45 1.37 9.23 12.82
CA LYS A 45 0.45 10.11 13.54
C LYS A 45 0.23 9.66 15.00
N LYS A 46 0.08 8.36 15.24
CA LYS A 46 -0.06 7.79 16.59
C LYS A 46 1.19 8.08 17.43
N ILE A 47 2.38 7.79 16.89
CA ILE A 47 3.66 8.01 17.56
C ILE A 47 3.87 9.50 17.84
N ASN A 48 3.67 10.36 16.84
CA ASN A 48 3.80 11.81 17.00
C ASN A 48 2.88 12.36 18.09
N LYS A 49 1.63 11.91 18.13
CA LYS A 49 0.66 12.33 19.15
C LYS A 49 1.10 11.94 20.56
N ILE A 50 1.54 10.69 20.77
CA ILE A 50 1.93 10.17 22.09
C ILE A 50 3.24 10.80 22.55
N THR A 51 4.16 11.07 21.63
CA THR A 51 5.43 11.74 21.95
C THR A 51 5.33 13.27 22.00
N ASN A 52 4.11 13.82 21.94
CA ASN A 52 3.86 15.27 21.88
C ASN A 52 4.70 15.98 20.81
N GLY A 53 4.86 15.37 19.66
CA GLY A 53 5.63 15.92 18.55
C GLY A 53 7.14 15.73 18.65
N ALA A 54 7.65 15.13 19.73
CA ALA A 54 9.10 14.91 19.92
C ALA A 54 9.65 13.97 18.83
N VAL A 55 8.86 12.99 18.37
CA VAL A 55 9.17 12.14 17.23
C VAL A 55 8.23 12.48 16.09
N SER A 56 8.75 12.98 15.00
CA SER A 56 8.04 13.39 13.80
C SER A 56 8.20 12.37 12.67
N ALA A 57 7.41 12.53 11.61
CA ALA A 57 7.55 11.70 10.41
C ALA A 57 8.97 11.75 9.83
N ASN A 58 9.61 12.93 9.83
CA ASN A 58 10.95 13.11 9.30
C ASN A 58 12.04 12.31 10.05
N ASP A 59 11.83 12.03 11.34
CA ASP A 59 12.80 11.30 12.15
C ASP A 59 12.91 9.82 11.74
N PHE A 60 11.89 9.26 11.10
CA PHE A 60 11.94 7.90 10.54
C PHE A 60 12.70 7.82 9.23
N TYR A 61 12.79 8.90 8.49
CA TYR A 61 13.49 8.94 7.21
C TYR A 61 15.00 9.21 7.37
N SER A 62 15.44 9.78 8.45
CA SER A 62 16.86 10.05 8.73
C SER A 62 17.67 8.81 9.08
N THR A 63 17.01 7.71 9.46
CA THR A 63 17.66 6.44 9.83
C THR A 63 17.79 5.46 8.66
N VAL A 64 17.23 5.80 7.49
CA VAL A 64 17.23 4.95 6.30
C VAL A 64 18.43 5.32 5.42
N SER A 65 19.13 4.31 4.90
CA SER A 65 20.23 4.54 3.95
C SER A 65 19.71 5.28 2.69
N SER A 66 20.59 5.99 2.00
CA SER A 66 20.25 6.72 0.77
C SER A 66 19.65 5.79 -0.31
N GLU A 67 20.14 4.55 -0.40
CA GLU A 67 19.66 3.54 -1.34
C GLU A 67 18.21 3.11 -1.03
N ASP A 68 17.89 2.91 0.25
CA ASP A 68 16.53 2.57 0.68
C ASP A 68 15.55 3.73 0.47
N TRP A 69 16.04 4.97 0.54
CA TRP A 69 15.23 6.16 0.27
C TRP A 69 14.87 6.28 -1.22
N GLU A 70 15.81 6.11 -2.13
CA GLU A 70 15.56 6.17 -3.58
C GLU A 70 14.53 5.14 -4.02
N TRP A 71 14.64 3.91 -3.52
CA TRP A 71 13.66 2.87 -3.80
C TRP A 71 12.24 3.25 -3.34
N ARG A 72 12.11 3.85 -2.14
CA ARG A 72 10.80 4.24 -1.59
C ARG A 72 10.16 5.39 -2.33
N VAL A 73 10.92 6.44 -2.63
CA VAL A 73 10.42 7.59 -3.41
C VAL A 73 9.95 7.11 -4.78
N THR A 74 10.68 6.20 -5.39
CA THR A 74 10.29 5.60 -6.67
C THR A 74 9.01 4.78 -6.53
N TYR A 75 8.91 3.93 -5.50
CA TYR A 75 7.73 3.11 -5.25
C TYR A 75 6.48 3.96 -4.98
N GLU A 76 6.58 4.96 -4.10
CA GLU A 76 5.45 5.86 -3.79
C GLU A 76 5.01 6.66 -5.02
N ARG A 77 5.95 7.13 -5.82
CA ARG A 77 5.66 7.83 -7.08
C ARG A 77 4.98 6.92 -8.09
N ASP A 78 5.47 5.72 -8.26
CA ASP A 78 4.94 4.75 -9.21
C ASP A 78 3.55 4.27 -8.77
N PHE A 79 3.33 4.09 -7.47
CA PHE A 79 2.03 3.76 -6.91
C PHE A 79 1.03 4.91 -7.05
N SER A 80 1.45 6.15 -6.81
CA SER A 80 0.62 7.34 -7.02
C SER A 80 0.22 7.47 -8.49
N LYS A 81 1.15 7.30 -9.41
CA LYS A 81 0.89 7.29 -10.84
C LYS A 81 -0.08 6.17 -11.25
N ALA A 82 0.11 4.96 -10.74
CA ALA A 82 -0.79 3.84 -11.01
C ALA A 82 -2.21 4.12 -10.51
N THR A 83 -2.35 4.80 -9.36
CA THR A 83 -3.64 5.21 -8.82
C THR A 83 -4.33 6.24 -9.73
N ASP A 84 -3.61 7.24 -10.20
CA ASP A 84 -4.15 8.26 -11.10
C ASP A 84 -4.53 7.66 -12.47
N ASP A 85 -3.73 6.76 -12.98
CA ASP A 85 -4.01 6.06 -14.23
C ASP A 85 -5.19 5.10 -14.10
N ALA A 86 -5.35 4.41 -12.97
CA ALA A 86 -6.52 3.60 -12.66
C ALA A 86 -7.80 4.45 -12.62
N LYS A 87 -7.75 5.64 -12.00
CA LYS A 87 -8.87 6.60 -12.00
C LYS A 87 -9.28 7.02 -13.40
N LYS A 88 -8.32 7.22 -14.31
CA LYS A 88 -8.63 7.55 -15.71
C LYS A 88 -9.35 6.39 -16.43
N ILE A 89 -8.96 5.15 -16.15
CA ILE A 89 -9.61 3.96 -16.73
C ILE A 89 -11.02 3.80 -16.19
N LEU A 90 -11.21 3.98 -14.88
CA LEU A 90 -12.48 3.79 -14.21
C LEU A 90 -13.45 4.95 -14.40
N GLY A 91 -12.94 6.18 -14.64
CA GLY A 91 -13.79 7.37 -14.79
C GLY A 91 -14.72 7.55 -13.59
N ASP A 92 -16.01 7.74 -13.88
CA ASP A 92 -17.07 7.95 -12.87
C ASP A 92 -17.79 6.65 -12.45
N MET A 93 -17.16 5.48 -12.69
CA MET A 93 -17.75 4.20 -12.29
C MET A 93 -17.84 4.09 -10.77
N ASP A 94 -19.04 3.80 -10.27
CA ASP A 94 -19.25 3.49 -8.85
C ASP A 94 -18.98 1.99 -8.62
N ILE A 95 -17.75 1.67 -8.24
CA ILE A 95 -17.30 0.30 -8.01
C ILE A 95 -16.74 0.11 -6.62
N HIS A 96 -16.79 -1.13 -6.14
CA HIS A 96 -16.32 -1.46 -4.79
C HIS A 96 -14.84 -1.11 -4.60
N PRO A 97 -14.43 -0.56 -3.43
CA PRO A 97 -13.04 -0.17 -3.16
C PRO A 97 -12.00 -1.27 -3.37
N LEU A 98 -12.35 -2.53 -3.10
CA LEU A 98 -11.47 -3.68 -3.40
C LEU A 98 -11.23 -3.84 -4.90
N ALA A 99 -12.25 -3.63 -5.73
CA ALA A 99 -12.10 -3.68 -7.19
C ALA A 99 -11.22 -2.54 -7.70
N VAL A 100 -11.37 -1.32 -7.14
CA VAL A 100 -10.46 -0.21 -7.43
C VAL A 100 -9.01 -0.59 -7.13
N SER A 101 -8.75 -1.18 -5.96
CA SER A 101 -7.39 -1.58 -5.58
C SER A 101 -6.80 -2.64 -6.52
N VAL A 102 -7.61 -3.56 -7.03
CA VAL A 102 -7.17 -4.55 -8.03
C VAL A 102 -6.77 -3.86 -9.34
N VAL A 103 -7.55 -2.89 -9.80
CA VAL A 103 -7.21 -2.11 -11.02
C VAL A 103 -5.90 -1.35 -10.84
N VAL A 104 -5.68 -0.72 -9.68
CA VAL A 104 -4.42 -0.04 -9.35
C VAL A 104 -3.23 -1.00 -9.42
N GLU A 105 -3.37 -2.20 -8.84
CA GLU A 105 -2.32 -3.23 -8.89
C GLU A 105 -2.05 -3.71 -10.32
N MET A 106 -3.09 -3.89 -11.14
CA MET A 106 -2.94 -4.24 -12.55
C MET A 106 -2.22 -3.15 -13.34
N VAL A 107 -2.59 -1.87 -13.11
CA VAL A 107 -1.92 -0.72 -13.77
C VAL A 107 -0.46 -0.62 -13.33
N SER A 108 -0.16 -0.88 -12.07
CA SER A 108 1.23 -0.92 -11.57
C SER A 108 2.09 -1.94 -12.32
N GLN A 109 1.51 -3.07 -12.76
CA GLN A 109 2.24 -4.14 -13.44
C GLN A 109 2.29 -3.98 -14.96
N MET A 110 1.20 -3.54 -15.58
CA MET A 110 1.03 -3.52 -17.04
C MET A 110 1.02 -2.11 -17.64
N GLY A 111 0.94 -1.08 -16.80
CA GLY A 111 0.73 0.29 -17.22
C GLY A 111 -0.71 0.59 -17.66
N PHE A 112 -0.97 1.88 -17.88
CA PHE A 112 -2.27 2.38 -18.34
C PHE A 112 -2.73 1.72 -19.64
N ASP A 113 -1.86 1.68 -20.65
CA ASP A 113 -2.19 1.14 -21.97
C ASP A 113 -2.50 -0.36 -21.90
N GLY A 114 -1.74 -1.11 -21.09
CA GLY A 114 -1.96 -2.54 -20.90
C GLY A 114 -3.35 -2.84 -20.34
N VAL A 115 -3.77 -2.15 -19.29
CA VAL A 115 -5.10 -2.37 -18.67
C VAL A 115 -6.22 -1.82 -19.53
N SER A 116 -6.02 -0.71 -20.23
CA SER A 116 -7.04 -0.10 -21.12
C SER A 116 -7.46 -1.01 -22.27
N GLN A 117 -6.63 -1.97 -22.66
CA GLN A 117 -6.95 -2.97 -23.69
C GLN A 117 -7.85 -4.10 -23.20
N PHE A 118 -8.05 -4.24 -21.89
CA PHE A 118 -8.94 -5.25 -21.30
C PHE A 118 -10.41 -4.84 -21.36
N LYS A 119 -10.92 -4.66 -22.56
CA LYS A 119 -12.28 -4.12 -22.78
C LYS A 119 -13.38 -4.93 -22.08
N ASN A 120 -13.32 -6.27 -22.16
CA ASN A 120 -14.32 -7.13 -21.51
C ASN A 120 -14.24 -7.01 -19.97
N PHE A 121 -13.05 -6.89 -19.42
CA PHE A 121 -12.83 -6.65 -18.00
C PHE A 121 -13.43 -5.31 -17.56
N ILE A 122 -13.15 -4.24 -18.30
CA ILE A 122 -13.68 -2.90 -18.02
C ILE A 122 -15.20 -2.88 -18.14
N ASN A 123 -15.77 -3.52 -19.17
CA ASN A 123 -17.22 -3.64 -19.32
C ASN A 123 -17.87 -4.41 -18.16
N ALA A 124 -17.23 -5.46 -17.66
CA ALA A 124 -17.70 -6.18 -16.48
C ALA A 124 -17.70 -5.28 -15.22
N LEU A 125 -16.69 -4.44 -15.06
CA LEU A 125 -16.65 -3.46 -13.96
C LEU A 125 -17.75 -2.40 -14.05
N GLN A 126 -18.10 -1.96 -15.27
CA GLN A 126 -19.19 -0.97 -15.49
C GLN A 126 -20.54 -1.46 -14.99
N VAL A 127 -20.76 -2.77 -15.04
CA VAL A 127 -22.01 -3.39 -14.56
C VAL A 127 -21.83 -4.07 -13.20
N SER A 128 -20.72 -3.80 -12.51
CA SER A 128 -20.37 -4.38 -11.20
C SER A 128 -20.36 -5.92 -11.18
N ASP A 129 -20.09 -6.55 -12.32
CA ASP A 129 -19.95 -8.01 -12.45
C ASP A 129 -18.50 -8.42 -12.15
N TYR A 130 -18.18 -8.46 -10.87
CA TYR A 130 -16.82 -8.78 -10.37
C TYR A 130 -16.43 -10.24 -10.64
N GLN A 131 -17.39 -11.15 -10.73
CA GLN A 131 -17.12 -12.55 -11.08
C GLN A 131 -16.63 -12.67 -12.52
N LYS A 132 -17.31 -11.99 -13.45
CA LYS A 132 -16.89 -11.93 -14.84
C LYS A 132 -15.58 -11.18 -15.01
N ALA A 133 -15.40 -10.07 -14.32
CA ALA A 133 -14.13 -9.33 -14.32
C ALA A 133 -12.95 -10.23 -13.91
N ALA A 134 -13.10 -11.02 -12.84
CA ALA A 134 -12.09 -11.98 -12.40
C ALA A 134 -11.80 -13.08 -13.45
N GLN A 135 -12.82 -13.57 -14.14
CA GLN A 135 -12.66 -14.55 -15.22
C GLN A 135 -11.88 -13.97 -16.41
N GLU A 136 -12.18 -12.75 -16.81
CA GLU A 136 -11.47 -12.05 -17.90
C GLU A 136 -9.98 -11.82 -17.55
N MET A 137 -9.68 -11.51 -16.29
CA MET A 137 -8.30 -11.40 -15.81
C MET A 137 -7.54 -12.72 -16.01
N LEU A 138 -8.09 -13.84 -15.56
CA LEU A 138 -7.45 -15.16 -15.65
C LEU A 138 -7.34 -15.67 -17.08
N ALA A 139 -8.34 -15.39 -17.94
CA ALA A 139 -8.34 -15.79 -19.35
C ALA A 139 -7.34 -14.99 -20.21
N SER A 140 -6.90 -13.83 -19.73
CA SER A 140 -6.01 -12.94 -20.46
C SER A 140 -4.61 -13.50 -20.68
N LYS A 141 -3.88 -12.93 -21.66
CA LYS A 141 -2.46 -13.23 -21.87
C LYS A 141 -1.63 -12.95 -20.63
N TRP A 142 -1.89 -11.81 -19.97
CA TRP A 142 -1.24 -11.44 -18.71
C TRP A 142 -1.51 -12.46 -17.60
N GLY A 143 -2.75 -12.91 -17.44
CA GLY A 143 -3.12 -13.93 -16.47
C GLY A 143 -2.38 -15.25 -16.67
N LYS A 144 -2.15 -15.64 -17.92
CA LYS A 144 -1.37 -16.84 -18.28
C LYS A 144 0.13 -16.67 -18.05
N GLN A 145 0.66 -15.46 -18.20
CA GLN A 145 2.08 -15.16 -17.97
C GLN A 145 2.42 -15.01 -16.48
N THR A 146 1.46 -14.53 -15.68
CA THR A 146 1.63 -14.28 -14.24
C THR A 146 0.54 -14.97 -13.41
N PRO A 147 0.43 -16.32 -13.46
CA PRO A 147 -0.75 -17.03 -12.94
C PRO A 147 -0.96 -16.81 -11.43
N LYS A 148 0.09 -16.81 -10.63
CA LYS A 148 -0.01 -16.60 -9.17
C LYS A 148 -0.56 -15.21 -8.82
N ILE A 149 -0.08 -14.20 -9.50
CA ILE A 149 -0.52 -12.80 -9.28
C ILE A 149 -1.95 -12.63 -9.77
N ALA A 150 -2.24 -13.12 -10.98
CA ALA A 150 -3.56 -13.05 -11.57
C ALA A 150 -4.63 -13.77 -10.72
N GLU A 151 -4.30 -14.93 -10.16
CA GLU A 151 -5.18 -15.68 -9.27
C GLU A 151 -5.45 -14.92 -7.96
N THR A 152 -4.41 -14.34 -7.35
CA THR A 152 -4.54 -13.55 -6.14
C THR A 152 -5.45 -12.33 -6.38
N LEU A 153 -5.24 -11.61 -7.46
CA LEU A 153 -6.04 -10.43 -7.81
C LEU A 153 -7.46 -10.80 -8.24
N ALA A 154 -7.63 -11.92 -8.94
CA ALA A 154 -8.96 -12.43 -9.31
C ALA A 154 -9.78 -12.83 -8.07
N ASN A 155 -9.17 -13.47 -7.08
CA ASN A 155 -9.83 -13.79 -5.81
C ASN A 155 -10.20 -12.51 -5.04
N LYS A 156 -9.33 -11.51 -5.02
CA LYS A 156 -9.62 -10.20 -4.43
C LYS A 156 -10.78 -9.50 -5.17
N MET A 157 -10.82 -9.58 -6.50
CA MET A 157 -11.91 -9.06 -7.32
C MET A 157 -13.25 -9.73 -6.98
N ARG A 158 -13.28 -11.05 -6.86
CA ARG A 158 -14.49 -11.81 -6.48
C ARG A 158 -15.00 -11.42 -5.09
N SER A 159 -14.11 -11.07 -4.17
CA SER A 159 -14.46 -10.63 -2.81
C SER A 159 -15.10 -9.24 -2.78
N ALA A 160 -15.11 -8.51 -3.89
CA ALA A 160 -15.81 -7.23 -4.03
C ALA A 160 -17.34 -7.40 -4.25
N SER A 161 -17.79 -8.64 -4.45
CA SER A 161 -19.21 -8.97 -4.71
C SER A 161 -20.07 -8.84 -3.46
#